data_ec92700c47140074b03537651950971e
#
_entry.id   ec92700c47140074b03537651950971e
#
_cell.length_a   1.000
_cell.length_b   1.000
_cell.length_c   1.000
_cell.angle_alpha   90.00
_cell.angle_beta   90.00
_cell.angle_gamma   90.00
#
_symmetry.space_group_name_H-M   'P 1'
#
loop_
_entity.id
_entity.type
_entity.pdbx_description
1 polymer ?
#
loop_
_entity_poly.entity_id
_entity_poly.type
_entity_poly.pdbx_seq_one_letter_code
_entity_poly.pdbx_strand_id
1 'polypeptide(L)'
;LNIFTNNLEGLVLDHRYYAGGCSPHYIVDTRFRKPYNVESYVPETTGKYEFTMTEYNSYSNYESFVLKAKAEQSGFSFGIKIPGVFELGYSSNDNRFQKFIQRMKRFSSTSSNFIHARSELAVGVYKLKPQSLMLHYEFQQRLQQLPVEYSYGEYRELYRDYGTHYITEATVGGIYEYTLVINSQELQKAGYSLSDVQKCAQYGFNIGANIYQVYGKLGITEAGCKSLLKEIGDSTSSKRFVEDFIVLVRGGASEHITALAYRDLPTAALLQEWGDAVQYNPEIIKLKAEPLFQLVTPRDLAQAAAIKENLQRALEEFQLESSSCHCAPCQGNGIPFLRGNKCECLCPLGYSGPACETSKRTDAAVNGNWGCWSSWSSCAGGERRRRRLCKNPGPETDAGSACSGPDAETLAC
;
A
#
# COMPACT_ATOMS: atom_id res chain seq x y z
N LEU A 1 2.49 -3.05 -13.51
CA LEU A 1 1.95 -2.28 -12.39
C LEU A 1 1.49 -0.91 -12.86
N ASN A 2 0.25 -0.54 -12.59
CA ASN A 2 -0.23 0.82 -12.74
C ASN A 2 -0.07 1.55 -11.39
N ILE A 3 0.82 2.51 -11.31
CA ILE A 3 1.11 3.20 -10.03
C ILE A 3 -0.03 4.13 -9.57
N PHE A 4 -0.96 4.50 -10.43
CA PHE A 4 -2.09 5.36 -10.08
C PHE A 4 -3.26 4.57 -9.48
N THR A 5 -3.37 3.29 -9.85
CA THR A 5 -4.41 2.39 -9.35
C THR A 5 -3.87 1.31 -8.42
N ASN A 6 -2.54 1.11 -8.37
CA ASN A 6 -1.84 0.00 -7.74
C ASN A 6 -2.26 -1.39 -8.23
N ASN A 7 -2.83 -1.47 -9.43
CA ASN A 7 -3.21 -2.73 -10.03
C ASN A 7 -2.02 -3.37 -10.76
N LEU A 8 -1.93 -4.69 -10.68
CA LEU A 8 -1.08 -5.48 -11.56
C LEU A 8 -1.84 -5.69 -12.87
N GLU A 9 -1.29 -5.18 -13.97
CA GLU A 9 -1.85 -5.27 -15.30
C GLU A 9 -1.15 -6.39 -16.11
N GLY A 10 -1.22 -6.35 -17.42
CA GLY A 10 -0.65 -7.35 -18.31
C GLY A 10 0.84 -7.64 -18.11
N LEU A 11 1.28 -8.82 -18.54
CA LEU A 11 2.66 -9.27 -18.42
C LEU A 11 3.58 -8.51 -19.38
N VAL A 12 4.62 -7.89 -18.84
CA VAL A 12 5.62 -7.15 -19.63
C VAL A 12 6.95 -7.90 -19.77
N LEU A 13 7.29 -8.76 -18.81
CA LEU A 13 8.51 -9.55 -18.80
C LEU A 13 8.23 -11.04 -19.03
N ASP A 14 9.14 -11.69 -19.74
CA ASP A 14 9.07 -13.12 -19.98
C ASP A 14 9.43 -13.90 -18.71
N HIS A 15 8.76 -15.00 -18.45
CA HIS A 15 8.97 -15.87 -17.30
C HIS A 15 9.79 -17.13 -17.65
N ARG A 16 10.40 -17.19 -18.84
CA ARG A 16 11.24 -18.29 -19.26
C ARG A 16 12.42 -18.48 -18.32
N TYR A 17 12.85 -19.73 -18.19
CA TYR A 17 14.01 -20.11 -17.37
C TYR A 17 15.34 -20.03 -18.14
N TYR A 18 15.30 -20.08 -19.47
CA TYR A 18 16.49 -20.06 -20.33
C TYR A 18 16.38 -19.00 -21.42
N ALA A 19 17.54 -18.42 -21.74
CA ALA A 19 17.74 -17.62 -22.94
C ALA A 19 18.82 -18.27 -23.81
N GLY A 20 18.58 -19.51 -24.27
CA GLY A 20 19.51 -20.25 -25.13
C GLY A 20 20.62 -21.04 -24.42
N GLY A 21 20.68 -21.04 -23.11
CA GLY A 21 21.63 -21.85 -22.32
C GLY A 21 21.10 -23.25 -22.02
N CYS A 22 22.00 -24.23 -21.91
CA CYS A 22 21.65 -25.64 -21.62
C CYS A 22 21.53 -25.97 -20.15
N SER A 23 22.10 -25.15 -19.27
CA SER A 23 22.16 -25.43 -17.83
C SER A 23 21.12 -24.58 -17.06
N PRO A 24 20.18 -25.22 -16.35
CA PRO A 24 19.23 -24.51 -15.50
C PRO A 24 19.95 -23.92 -14.28
N HIS A 25 19.52 -22.73 -13.88
CA HIS A 25 19.87 -22.14 -12.60
C HIS A 25 18.74 -22.36 -11.60
N TYR A 26 19.07 -22.55 -10.34
CA TYR A 26 18.11 -22.83 -9.26
C TYR A 26 18.22 -21.78 -8.16
N ILE A 27 17.12 -21.60 -7.45
CA ILE A 27 16.99 -20.78 -6.25
C ILE A 27 16.39 -21.63 -5.12
N VAL A 28 16.50 -21.16 -3.87
CA VAL A 28 15.94 -21.81 -2.68
C VAL A 28 16.42 -23.26 -2.56
N ASP A 29 17.70 -23.44 -2.31
CA ASP A 29 18.35 -24.75 -2.12
C ASP A 29 18.03 -25.75 -3.25
N THR A 30 18.09 -25.30 -4.49
CA THR A 30 17.84 -26.12 -5.69
C THR A 30 16.39 -26.58 -5.90
N ARG A 31 15.43 -26.08 -5.11
CA ARG A 31 14.02 -26.49 -5.23
C ARG A 31 13.31 -25.90 -6.43
N PHE A 32 13.66 -24.66 -6.81
CA PHE A 32 12.99 -23.93 -7.90
C PHE A 32 13.98 -23.50 -8.97
N ARG A 33 13.57 -23.62 -10.23
CA ARG A 33 14.33 -23.05 -11.33
C ARG A 33 14.28 -21.53 -11.29
N LYS A 34 15.43 -20.89 -11.46
CA LYS A 34 15.53 -19.43 -11.52
C LYS A 34 15.07 -18.92 -12.89
N PRO A 35 14.05 -18.05 -12.98
CA PRO A 35 13.70 -17.40 -14.24
C PRO A 35 14.87 -16.59 -14.80
N TYR A 36 14.97 -16.50 -16.12
CA TYR A 36 16.08 -15.78 -16.77
C TYR A 36 16.19 -14.31 -16.32
N ASN A 37 15.07 -13.61 -16.23
CA ASN A 37 15.04 -12.19 -15.85
C ASN A 37 15.39 -11.92 -14.38
N VAL A 38 15.36 -12.93 -13.54
CA VAL A 38 15.71 -12.82 -12.12
C VAL A 38 17.22 -12.89 -11.95
N GLU A 39 17.81 -11.87 -11.34
CA GLU A 39 19.22 -11.87 -10.96
C GLU A 39 19.46 -12.73 -9.72
N SER A 40 18.67 -12.46 -8.68
CA SER A 40 18.81 -13.14 -7.40
C SER A 40 17.48 -13.31 -6.69
N TYR A 41 17.39 -14.35 -5.90
CA TYR A 41 16.39 -14.53 -4.88
C TYR A 41 17.09 -14.89 -3.57
N VAL A 42 16.88 -14.08 -2.55
CA VAL A 42 17.43 -14.26 -1.22
C VAL A 42 16.32 -14.68 -0.29
N PRO A 43 16.25 -15.95 0.15
CA PRO A 43 15.27 -16.36 1.13
C PRO A 43 15.59 -15.72 2.49
N GLU A 44 14.58 -15.27 3.18
CA GLU A 44 14.67 -14.86 4.58
C GLU A 44 14.51 -16.10 5.46
N THR A 45 15.65 -16.66 5.88
CA THR A 45 15.71 -17.95 6.59
C THR A 45 15.07 -17.91 7.98
N THR A 46 14.92 -16.73 8.57
CA THR A 46 14.35 -16.55 9.92
C THR A 46 13.01 -15.84 9.91
N GLY A 47 12.38 -15.67 8.73
CA GLY A 47 11.15 -14.90 8.56
C GLY A 47 11.28 -13.53 9.26
N LYS A 48 11.71 -12.50 8.55
CA LYS A 48 11.77 -11.17 9.12
C LYS A 48 10.35 -10.71 9.42
N TYR A 49 10.01 -10.79 10.70
CA TYR A 49 8.69 -10.46 11.21
C TYR A 49 8.72 -9.05 11.80
N GLU A 50 7.88 -8.19 11.26
CA GLU A 50 7.67 -6.84 11.77
C GLU A 50 6.24 -6.72 12.28
N PHE A 51 6.09 -6.20 13.50
CA PHE A 51 4.79 -5.94 14.09
C PHE A 51 4.72 -4.50 14.58
N THR A 52 3.69 -3.80 14.18
CA THR A 52 3.37 -2.46 14.64
C THR A 52 1.96 -2.40 15.18
N MET A 53 1.76 -1.69 16.28
CA MET A 53 0.45 -1.44 16.86
C MET A 53 0.34 0.01 17.31
N THR A 54 -0.73 0.65 16.95
CA THR A 54 -1.00 2.05 17.32
C THR A 54 -2.44 2.18 17.82
N GLU A 55 -2.61 2.92 18.90
CA GLU A 55 -3.90 3.25 19.47
C GLU A 55 -4.31 4.67 19.09
N TYR A 56 -5.58 4.84 18.78
CA TYR A 56 -6.22 6.14 18.54
C TYR A 56 -7.39 6.31 19.48
N ASN A 57 -7.33 7.32 20.35
CA ASN A 57 -8.29 7.55 21.42
C ASN A 57 -9.62 8.12 20.94
N SER A 58 -9.72 8.46 19.68
CA SER A 58 -10.93 9.03 19.09
C SER A 58 -11.03 8.70 17.60
N TYR A 59 -12.26 8.76 17.08
CA TYR A 59 -12.48 8.64 15.64
C TYR A 59 -11.68 9.68 14.85
N SER A 60 -11.63 10.92 15.34
CA SER A 60 -10.92 12.01 14.65
C SER A 60 -9.42 11.73 14.48
N ASN A 61 -8.77 11.18 15.52
CA ASN A 61 -7.37 10.81 15.45
C ASN A 61 -7.12 9.65 14.48
N TYR A 62 -7.99 8.65 14.51
CA TYR A 62 -7.93 7.51 13.60
C TYR A 62 -8.21 7.94 12.15
N GLU A 63 -9.22 8.76 11.92
CA GLU A 63 -9.54 9.32 10.61
C GLU A 63 -8.34 10.10 10.04
N SER A 64 -7.71 10.96 10.86
CA SER A 64 -6.52 11.73 10.45
C SER A 64 -5.38 10.82 10.02
N PHE A 65 -5.15 9.73 10.73
CA PHE A 65 -4.16 8.71 10.34
C PHE A 65 -4.50 8.08 8.98
N VAL A 66 -5.74 7.63 8.79
CA VAL A 66 -6.17 6.97 7.55
C VAL A 66 -6.09 7.93 6.36
N LEU A 67 -6.53 9.18 6.53
CA LEU A 67 -6.49 10.20 5.50
C LEU A 67 -5.06 10.58 5.13
N LYS A 68 -4.16 10.73 6.12
CA LYS A 68 -2.75 11.00 5.88
C LYS A 68 -2.10 9.87 5.10
N ALA A 69 -2.32 8.62 5.49
CA ALA A 69 -1.82 7.44 4.80
C ALA A 69 -2.32 7.37 3.35
N LYS A 70 -3.61 7.71 3.10
CA LYS A 70 -4.17 7.80 1.74
C LYS A 70 -3.53 8.90 0.91
N ALA A 71 -3.29 10.07 1.49
CA ALA A 71 -2.63 11.19 0.80
C ALA A 71 -1.18 10.86 0.44
N GLU A 72 -0.45 10.17 1.31
CA GLU A 72 0.92 9.71 1.04
C GLU A 72 0.97 8.71 -0.14
N GLN A 73 -0.04 7.87 -0.30
CA GLN A 73 -0.15 6.97 -1.46
C GLN A 73 -0.41 7.67 -2.79
N SER A 74 -1.09 8.81 -2.78
CA SER A 74 -1.40 9.55 -4.02
C SER A 74 -0.24 10.40 -4.54
N GLY A 75 0.83 10.54 -3.78
CA GLY A 75 1.99 11.41 -4.07
C GLY A 75 3.22 10.68 -4.63
N PHE A 76 3.06 9.63 -5.39
CA PHE A 76 4.16 8.76 -5.83
C PHE A 76 5.25 9.46 -6.63
N SER A 77 6.46 9.33 -6.14
CA SER A 77 7.72 9.64 -6.80
C SER A 77 8.37 8.37 -7.37
N PHE A 78 9.22 8.50 -8.39
CA PHE A 78 10.05 7.40 -8.87
C PHE A 78 10.87 6.76 -7.73
N GLY A 79 10.83 5.44 -7.62
CA GLY A 79 11.55 4.71 -6.57
C GLY A 79 10.70 4.31 -5.36
N ILE A 80 9.48 3.92 -5.56
CA ILE A 80 8.44 3.73 -4.56
C ILE A 80 8.62 2.47 -3.73
N LYS A 81 8.70 2.65 -2.41
CA LYS A 81 8.13 1.69 -1.46
C LYS A 81 6.62 1.94 -1.43
N ILE A 82 5.81 0.94 -1.81
CA ILE A 82 4.38 1.02 -1.54
C ILE A 82 4.22 0.90 -0.02
N PRO A 83 3.82 1.95 0.68
CA PRO A 83 3.47 1.81 2.08
C PRO A 83 2.25 0.90 2.11
N GLY A 84 2.37 -0.22 2.75
CA GLY A 84 1.24 -1.09 2.95
C GLY A 84 0.31 -0.50 3.99
N VAL A 85 -0.57 0.36 3.60
CA VAL A 85 -1.68 0.79 4.43
C VAL A 85 -2.93 0.39 3.69
N PHE A 86 -3.71 -0.47 4.34
CA PHE A 86 -5.00 -0.99 3.89
C PHE A 86 -5.16 -1.05 2.36
N GLU A 87 -5.16 -2.21 1.78
CA GLU A 87 -5.60 -2.41 0.38
C GLU A 87 -7.07 -2.07 0.13
N LEU A 88 -7.71 -1.48 1.11
CA LEU A 88 -9.06 -0.96 1.00
C LEU A 88 -9.05 0.33 0.17
N GLY A 89 -8.93 0.16 -1.14
CA GLY A 89 -9.08 1.23 -2.11
C GLY A 89 -7.81 2.00 -2.40
N TYR A 90 -6.85 1.34 -3.02
CA TYR A 90 -5.65 1.97 -3.58
C TYR A 90 -5.95 2.92 -4.74
N SER A 91 -7.03 2.69 -5.45
CA SER A 91 -7.50 3.59 -6.48
C SER A 91 -8.28 4.75 -5.85
N SER A 92 -7.96 5.97 -6.26
CA SER A 92 -8.75 7.16 -5.91
C SER A 92 -10.22 7.04 -6.33
N ASN A 93 -10.53 6.16 -7.28
CA ASN A 93 -11.86 5.85 -7.78
C ASN A 93 -12.53 4.69 -7.05
N ASP A 94 -11.90 4.10 -6.03
CA ASP A 94 -12.45 2.92 -5.38
C ASP A 94 -13.50 3.27 -4.34
N ASN A 95 -14.75 2.89 -4.62
CA ASN A 95 -15.87 2.99 -3.69
C ASN A 95 -15.63 2.23 -2.36
N ARG A 96 -14.67 1.30 -2.32
CA ARG A 96 -14.32 0.55 -1.11
C ARG A 96 -13.74 1.44 -0.03
N PHE A 97 -12.85 2.37 -0.37
CA PHE A 97 -12.29 3.32 0.58
C PHE A 97 -13.36 4.23 1.17
N GLN A 98 -14.27 4.74 0.34
CA GLN A 98 -15.40 5.55 0.79
C GLN A 98 -16.32 4.77 1.72
N LYS A 99 -16.65 3.54 1.37
CA LYS A 99 -17.45 2.65 2.22
C LYS A 99 -16.76 2.37 3.56
N PHE A 100 -15.45 2.19 3.55
CA PHE A 100 -14.65 2.03 4.77
C PHE A 100 -14.75 3.26 5.67
N ILE A 101 -14.51 4.45 5.16
CA ILE A 101 -14.65 5.70 5.92
C ILE A 101 -16.08 5.89 6.45
N GLN A 102 -17.09 5.62 5.63
CA GLN A 102 -18.49 5.68 6.08
C GLN A 102 -18.79 4.68 7.19
N ARG A 103 -18.23 3.46 7.09
CA ARG A 103 -18.35 2.46 8.14
C ARG A 103 -17.73 2.93 9.45
N MET A 104 -16.57 3.55 9.40
CA MET A 104 -15.87 4.07 10.58
C MET A 104 -16.56 5.29 11.18
N LYS A 105 -17.20 6.15 10.37
CA LYS A 105 -17.90 7.35 10.84
C LYS A 105 -19.01 7.08 11.85
N ARG A 106 -19.65 5.92 11.81
CA ARG A 106 -20.71 5.57 12.78
C ARG A 106 -20.21 5.48 14.22
N PHE A 107 -18.91 5.34 14.43
CA PHE A 107 -18.28 5.31 15.77
C PHE A 107 -17.83 6.69 16.24
N SER A 108 -18.09 7.75 15.49
CA SER A 108 -17.67 9.11 15.82
C SER A 108 -18.38 9.72 17.04
N SER A 109 -19.57 9.23 17.35
CA SER A 109 -20.41 9.70 18.47
C SER A 109 -20.28 8.81 19.72
N THR A 110 -19.49 7.76 19.68
CA THR A 110 -19.29 6.80 20.76
C THR A 110 -17.93 6.99 21.43
N SER A 111 -17.81 6.54 22.70
CA SER A 111 -16.52 6.50 23.40
C SER A 111 -15.66 5.35 22.92
N SER A 112 -15.45 5.27 21.61
CA SER A 112 -14.72 4.20 20.96
C SER A 112 -13.25 4.55 20.81
N ASN A 113 -12.40 3.56 21.06
CA ASN A 113 -10.97 3.59 20.75
C ASN A 113 -10.69 2.69 19.54
N PHE A 114 -9.70 3.07 18.77
CA PHE A 114 -9.29 2.36 17.56
C PHE A 114 -7.90 1.81 17.76
N ILE A 115 -7.72 0.50 17.57
CA ILE A 115 -6.43 -0.15 17.58
C ILE A 115 -6.12 -0.60 16.16
N HIS A 116 -5.05 -0.05 15.60
CA HIS A 116 -4.53 -0.45 14.31
C HIS A 116 -3.29 -1.33 14.52
N ALA A 117 -3.33 -2.55 14.03
CA ALA A 117 -2.21 -3.48 14.11
C ALA A 117 -1.87 -4.01 12.72
N ARG A 118 -0.56 -4.12 12.44
CA ARG A 118 -0.03 -4.64 11.20
C ARG A 118 1.13 -5.58 11.48
N SER A 119 1.07 -6.74 10.89
CA SER A 119 2.12 -7.75 10.91
C SER A 119 2.59 -8.02 9.48
N GLU A 120 3.88 -7.96 9.26
CA GLU A 120 4.52 -8.32 8.00
C GLU A 120 5.46 -9.50 8.23
N LEU A 121 5.32 -10.55 7.43
CA LEU A 121 6.18 -11.70 7.41
C LEU A 121 6.88 -11.76 6.06
N ALA A 122 8.15 -11.38 6.00
CA ALA A 122 8.97 -11.50 4.79
C ALA A 122 9.57 -12.89 4.70
N VAL A 123 9.40 -13.56 3.57
CA VAL A 123 9.97 -14.90 3.31
C VAL A 123 11.08 -14.89 2.27
N GLY A 124 11.17 -13.83 1.49
CA GLY A 124 12.26 -13.68 0.53
C GLY A 124 12.22 -12.35 -0.22
N VAL A 125 13.36 -12.03 -0.83
CA VAL A 125 13.51 -10.85 -1.68
C VAL A 125 14.04 -11.31 -3.04
N TYR A 126 13.35 -10.94 -4.11
CA TYR A 126 13.86 -11.13 -5.45
C TYR A 126 14.26 -9.80 -6.10
N LYS A 127 15.27 -9.87 -6.97
CA LYS A 127 15.72 -8.76 -7.82
C LYS A 127 15.77 -9.22 -9.27
N LEU A 128 15.34 -8.33 -10.17
CA LEU A 128 15.55 -8.52 -11.59
C LEU A 128 16.99 -8.17 -11.99
N LYS A 129 17.45 -8.70 -13.11
CA LYS A 129 18.68 -8.26 -13.76
C LYS A 129 18.59 -6.76 -14.07
N PRO A 130 19.68 -6.01 -13.89
CA PRO A 130 19.68 -4.57 -14.17
C PRO A 130 19.59 -4.26 -15.67
N GLN A 131 20.00 -5.22 -16.51
CA GLN A 131 20.06 -5.08 -17.96
C GLN A 131 19.68 -6.39 -18.68
N SER A 132 19.43 -6.27 -19.98
CA SER A 132 19.19 -7.44 -20.83
C SER A 132 17.99 -8.27 -20.43
N LEU A 133 16.94 -7.61 -19.97
CA LEU A 133 15.68 -8.27 -19.65
C LEU A 133 15.00 -8.79 -20.93
N MET A 134 14.38 -9.95 -20.83
CA MET A 134 13.55 -10.52 -21.89
C MET A 134 12.12 -10.03 -21.70
N LEU A 135 11.59 -9.38 -22.73
CA LEU A 135 10.20 -8.92 -22.74
C LEU A 135 9.25 -10.07 -23.02
N HIS A 136 8.06 -10.01 -22.46
CA HIS A 136 6.97 -10.89 -22.86
C HIS A 136 6.63 -10.67 -24.34
N TYR A 137 6.38 -11.75 -25.06
CA TYR A 137 6.17 -11.70 -26.51
C TYR A 137 5.07 -10.72 -26.93
N GLU A 138 3.92 -10.78 -26.29
CA GLU A 138 2.80 -9.89 -26.59
C GLU A 138 3.12 -8.42 -26.32
N PHE A 139 3.83 -8.14 -25.23
CA PHE A 139 4.28 -6.78 -24.92
C PHE A 139 5.28 -6.26 -25.93
N GLN A 140 6.24 -7.10 -26.35
CA GLN A 140 7.21 -6.74 -27.38
C GLN A 140 6.51 -6.44 -28.73
N GLN A 141 5.54 -7.25 -29.13
CA GLN A 141 4.74 -6.98 -30.34
C GLN A 141 3.96 -5.68 -30.22
N ARG A 142 3.38 -5.41 -29.04
CA ARG A 142 2.66 -4.17 -28.81
C ARG A 142 3.56 -2.94 -28.92
N LEU A 143 4.80 -3.01 -28.40
CA LEU A 143 5.79 -1.95 -28.57
C LEU A 143 6.16 -1.71 -30.04
N GLN A 144 6.30 -2.79 -30.83
CA GLN A 144 6.62 -2.71 -32.25
C GLN A 144 5.51 -2.06 -33.07
N GLN A 145 4.27 -2.12 -32.64
CA GLN A 145 3.10 -1.53 -33.31
C GLN A 145 2.90 -0.06 -32.93
N LEU A 146 3.62 0.47 -31.95
CA LEU A 146 3.48 1.88 -31.57
C LEU A 146 3.96 2.80 -32.67
N PRO A 147 3.22 3.88 -33.02
CA PRO A 147 3.62 4.83 -34.01
C PRO A 147 4.83 5.64 -33.57
N VAL A 148 5.78 5.87 -34.47
CA VAL A 148 6.96 6.72 -34.21
C VAL A 148 6.54 8.18 -34.08
N GLU A 149 5.57 8.61 -34.86
CA GLU A 149 4.92 9.89 -34.68
C GLU A 149 4.04 9.83 -33.43
N TYR A 150 4.22 10.81 -32.54
CA TYR A 150 3.55 10.79 -31.25
C TYR A 150 2.02 10.86 -31.39
N SER A 151 1.33 9.87 -30.89
CA SER A 151 -0.13 9.81 -30.76
C SER A 151 -0.49 9.35 -29.36
N TYR A 152 -0.96 10.24 -28.50
CA TYR A 152 -1.25 9.92 -27.12
C TYR A 152 -2.22 8.74 -26.97
N GLY A 153 -3.25 8.66 -27.81
CA GLY A 153 -4.25 7.58 -27.73
C GLY A 153 -3.64 6.19 -27.79
N GLU A 154 -2.71 5.95 -28.71
CA GLU A 154 -2.04 4.65 -28.87
C GLU A 154 -1.16 4.30 -27.67
N TYR A 155 -0.39 5.26 -27.17
CA TYR A 155 0.46 5.09 -26.00
C TYR A 155 -0.35 4.94 -24.71
N ARG A 156 -1.48 5.66 -24.62
CA ARG A 156 -2.43 5.55 -23.50
C ARG A 156 -3.00 4.13 -23.37
N GLU A 157 -3.41 3.53 -24.49
CA GLU A 157 -3.92 2.15 -24.50
C GLU A 157 -2.86 1.15 -24.02
N LEU A 158 -1.60 1.34 -24.38
CA LEU A 158 -0.51 0.51 -23.87
C LEU A 158 -0.41 0.61 -22.34
N TYR A 159 -0.48 1.82 -21.77
CA TYR A 159 -0.44 2.01 -20.32
C TYR A 159 -1.68 1.46 -19.62
N ARG A 160 -2.82 1.46 -20.26
CA ARG A 160 -4.03 0.81 -19.72
C ARG A 160 -3.89 -0.70 -19.64
N ASP A 161 -3.32 -1.30 -20.67
CA ASP A 161 -3.23 -2.76 -20.81
C ASP A 161 -2.09 -3.34 -19.95
N TYR A 162 -0.96 -2.65 -19.86
CA TYR A 162 0.27 -3.16 -19.22
C TYR A 162 0.69 -2.42 -17.95
N GLY A 163 0.01 -1.34 -17.61
CA GLY A 163 0.39 -0.46 -16.51
C GLY A 163 1.50 0.51 -16.88
N THR A 164 2.00 1.23 -15.90
CA THR A 164 2.97 2.34 -16.08
C THR A 164 4.40 1.95 -15.75
N HIS A 165 4.57 0.94 -14.90
CA HIS A 165 5.86 0.52 -14.33
C HIS A 165 5.99 -0.99 -14.33
N TYR A 166 7.23 -1.48 -14.30
CA TYR A 166 7.56 -2.87 -14.02
C TYR A 166 8.30 -2.99 -12.69
N ILE A 167 8.12 -4.13 -12.03
CA ILE A 167 8.68 -4.36 -10.69
C ILE A 167 10.11 -4.84 -10.84
N THR A 168 11.08 -4.11 -10.28
CA THR A 168 12.51 -4.45 -10.36
C THR A 168 13.01 -5.22 -9.15
N GLU A 169 12.42 -4.97 -7.99
CA GLU A 169 12.72 -5.67 -6.75
C GLU A 169 11.44 -5.85 -5.95
N ALA A 170 11.23 -7.01 -5.37
CA ALA A 170 10.11 -7.20 -4.46
C ALA A 170 10.47 -8.07 -3.27
N THR A 171 9.95 -7.70 -2.11
CA THR A 171 9.86 -8.55 -0.93
C THR A 171 8.55 -9.31 -1.01
N VAL A 172 8.65 -10.63 -0.92
CA VAL A 172 7.49 -11.52 -0.91
C VAL A 172 7.27 -12.10 0.49
N GLY A 173 6.03 -12.33 0.82
CA GLY A 173 5.64 -12.81 2.13
C GLY A 173 4.16 -12.72 2.39
N GLY A 174 3.78 -12.37 3.61
CA GLY A 174 2.40 -12.18 4.03
C GLY A 174 2.19 -10.93 4.87
N ILE A 175 0.98 -10.42 4.83
CA ILE A 175 0.52 -9.30 5.65
C ILE A 175 -0.75 -9.73 6.36
N TYR A 176 -0.79 -9.47 7.66
CA TYR A 176 -1.99 -9.51 8.46
C TYR A 176 -2.16 -8.14 9.13
N GLU A 177 -3.23 -7.45 8.78
CA GLU A 177 -3.51 -6.09 9.25
C GLU A 177 -4.95 -6.02 9.72
N TYR A 178 -5.21 -5.35 10.85
CA TYR A 178 -6.56 -5.13 11.31
C TYR A 178 -6.74 -3.77 12.00
N THR A 179 -7.98 -3.33 12.00
CA THR A 179 -8.45 -2.26 12.88
C THR A 179 -9.53 -2.83 13.79
N LEU A 180 -9.31 -2.66 15.07
CA LEU A 180 -10.23 -3.06 16.13
C LEU A 180 -10.87 -1.81 16.72
N VAL A 181 -12.19 -1.75 16.73
CA VAL A 181 -12.95 -0.67 17.37
C VAL A 181 -13.48 -1.20 18.70
N ILE A 182 -13.02 -0.59 19.80
CA ILE A 182 -13.31 -1.05 21.17
C ILE A 182 -14.06 0.01 21.92
N ASN A 183 -15.12 -0.40 22.63
CA ASN A 183 -15.75 0.40 23.65
C ASN A 183 -14.93 0.36 24.95
N SER A 184 -14.20 1.42 25.22
CA SER A 184 -13.29 1.49 26.36
C SER A 184 -14.02 1.47 27.71
N GLN A 185 -15.22 1.99 27.78
CA GLN A 185 -16.03 2.00 29.01
C GLN A 185 -16.49 0.58 29.38
N GLU A 186 -16.98 -0.18 28.40
CA GLU A 186 -17.38 -1.58 28.63
C GLU A 186 -16.18 -2.46 28.97
N LEU A 187 -15.03 -2.20 28.37
CA LEU A 187 -13.78 -2.89 28.66
C LEU A 187 -13.35 -2.65 30.11
N GLN A 188 -13.38 -1.39 30.60
CA GLN A 188 -13.05 -1.03 31.97
C GLN A 188 -14.02 -1.65 33.00
N LYS A 189 -15.33 -1.68 32.70
CA LYS A 189 -16.32 -2.35 33.54
C LYS A 189 -16.05 -3.84 33.73
N ALA A 190 -15.41 -4.48 32.75
CA ALA A 190 -15.01 -5.89 32.81
C ALA A 190 -13.66 -6.10 33.53
N GLY A 191 -12.99 -5.05 33.96
CA GLY A 191 -11.71 -5.11 34.67
C GLY A 191 -10.48 -5.16 33.77
N TYR A 192 -10.62 -4.86 32.50
CA TYR A 192 -9.50 -4.80 31.54
C TYR A 192 -9.17 -3.38 31.12
N SER A 193 -7.92 -3.17 30.74
CA SER A 193 -7.45 -1.91 30.12
C SER A 193 -7.16 -2.09 28.64
N LEU A 194 -7.09 -0.98 27.89
CA LEU A 194 -6.62 -1.00 26.50
C LEU A 194 -5.20 -1.54 26.37
N SER A 195 -4.35 -1.24 27.36
CA SER A 195 -2.99 -1.79 27.45
C SER A 195 -3.00 -3.33 27.52
N ASP A 196 -3.95 -3.93 28.23
CA ASP A 196 -4.09 -5.39 28.32
C ASP A 196 -4.46 -5.97 26.93
N VAL A 197 -5.37 -5.32 26.22
CA VAL A 197 -5.75 -5.73 24.85
C VAL A 197 -4.56 -5.65 23.91
N GLN A 198 -3.79 -4.56 23.94
CA GLN A 198 -2.59 -4.39 23.12
C GLN A 198 -1.56 -5.48 23.41
N LYS A 199 -1.28 -5.75 24.68
CA LYS A 199 -0.32 -6.78 25.09
C LYS A 199 -0.75 -8.17 24.63
N CYS A 200 -2.02 -8.51 24.80
CA CYS A 200 -2.54 -9.81 24.39
C CYS A 200 -2.62 -9.97 22.86
N ALA A 201 -2.97 -8.90 22.13
CA ALA A 201 -2.93 -8.90 20.68
C ALA A 201 -1.50 -9.07 20.16
N GLN A 202 -0.53 -8.37 20.74
CA GLN A 202 0.88 -8.51 20.39
C GLN A 202 1.39 -9.93 20.63
N TYR A 203 0.90 -10.60 21.67
CA TYR A 203 1.23 -12.00 21.93
C TYR A 203 0.85 -12.92 20.79
N GLY A 204 -0.36 -12.79 20.25
CA GLY A 204 -0.84 -13.59 19.12
C GLY A 204 0.05 -13.47 17.88
N PHE A 205 0.77 -12.37 17.74
CA PHE A 205 1.65 -12.09 16.60
C PHE A 205 3.12 -12.49 16.79
N ASN A 206 3.59 -12.79 17.99
CA ASN A 206 4.97 -13.23 18.24
C ASN A 206 5.16 -14.71 17.86
N ILE A 207 4.96 -15.00 16.60
CA ILE A 207 5.17 -16.33 16.02
C ILE A 207 6.66 -16.66 16.08
N GLY A 208 7.04 -17.67 16.86
CA GLY A 208 8.41 -18.18 16.94
C GLY A 208 9.29 -17.57 18.03
N ALA A 209 8.87 -16.54 18.76
CA ALA A 209 9.54 -16.13 19.98
C ALA A 209 9.13 -17.04 21.15
N ASN A 210 10.11 -17.38 22.04
CA ASN A 210 9.84 -18.17 23.24
C ASN A 210 8.73 -17.50 24.06
N ILE A 211 7.54 -18.07 23.98
CA ILE A 211 6.28 -17.56 24.57
C ILE A 211 6.45 -17.13 26.02
N TYR A 212 7.19 -17.87 26.82
CA TYR A 212 7.43 -17.59 28.24
C TYR A 212 8.21 -16.29 28.50
N GLN A 213 9.12 -15.90 27.60
CA GLN A 213 9.89 -14.66 27.76
C GLN A 213 9.07 -13.41 27.42
N VAL A 214 8.08 -13.53 26.55
CA VAL A 214 7.23 -12.41 26.16
C VAL A 214 6.25 -12.05 27.26
N TYR A 215 5.61 -13.02 27.90
CA TYR A 215 4.67 -12.78 29.00
C TYR A 215 5.35 -12.16 30.22
N GLY A 216 6.51 -12.65 30.62
CA GLY A 216 7.26 -12.09 31.75
C GLY A 216 7.58 -10.61 31.58
N LYS A 217 7.83 -10.16 30.35
CA LYS A 217 8.07 -8.74 30.03
C LYS A 217 6.81 -7.89 29.94
N LEU A 218 5.67 -8.48 29.62
CA LEU A 218 4.41 -7.77 29.44
C LEU A 218 3.62 -7.56 30.74
N GLY A 219 3.96 -8.29 31.80
CA GLY A 219 3.27 -8.19 33.10
C GLY A 219 1.83 -8.74 33.08
N ILE A 220 1.49 -9.60 32.11
CA ILE A 220 0.21 -10.31 32.00
C ILE A 220 0.47 -11.81 31.84
N THR A 221 -0.42 -12.65 32.36
CA THR A 221 -0.30 -14.11 32.23
C THR A 221 -0.88 -14.62 30.92
N GLU A 222 -0.38 -15.76 30.45
CA GLU A 222 -0.95 -16.45 29.29
C GLU A 222 -2.44 -16.78 29.46
N ALA A 223 -2.80 -17.24 30.65
CA ALA A 223 -4.20 -17.55 30.98
C ALA A 223 -5.08 -16.29 30.94
N GLY A 224 -4.56 -15.15 31.40
CA GLY A 224 -5.24 -13.85 31.33
C GLY A 224 -5.48 -13.39 29.90
N CYS A 225 -4.48 -13.54 29.01
CA CYS A 225 -4.65 -13.22 27.61
C CYS A 225 -5.63 -14.15 26.89
N LYS A 226 -5.59 -15.44 27.17
CA LYS A 226 -6.57 -16.39 26.58
C LYS A 226 -7.99 -16.06 27.00
N SER A 227 -8.19 -15.69 28.30
CA SER A 227 -9.50 -15.28 28.79
C SER A 227 -9.98 -14.00 28.13
N LEU A 228 -9.14 -12.96 28.07
CA LEU A 228 -9.46 -11.69 27.44
C LEU A 228 -9.79 -11.85 25.95
N LEU A 229 -8.95 -12.57 25.19
CA LEU A 229 -9.16 -12.80 23.77
C LEU A 229 -10.44 -13.61 23.50
N LYS A 230 -10.77 -14.57 24.37
CA LYS A 230 -12.01 -15.31 24.30
C LYS A 230 -13.22 -14.41 24.53
N GLU A 231 -13.18 -13.54 25.54
CA GLU A 231 -14.25 -12.58 25.85
C GLU A 231 -14.43 -11.56 24.72
N ILE A 232 -13.34 -11.12 24.10
CA ILE A 232 -13.36 -10.21 22.95
C ILE A 232 -13.97 -10.89 21.72
N GLY A 233 -13.63 -12.16 21.48
CA GLY A 233 -14.10 -12.94 20.33
C GLY A 233 -15.52 -13.48 20.48
N ASP A 234 -16.11 -13.45 21.66
CA ASP A 234 -17.46 -14.00 21.89
C ASP A 234 -18.55 -13.07 21.38
N SER A 235 -18.99 -13.32 20.14
CA SER A 235 -20.08 -12.58 19.50
C SER A 235 -21.45 -12.81 20.15
N THR A 236 -21.57 -13.80 21.06
CA THR A 236 -22.81 -14.13 21.76
C THR A 236 -22.93 -13.44 23.11
N SER A 237 -21.82 -12.86 23.59
CA SER A 237 -21.78 -12.10 24.86
C SER A 237 -22.62 -10.83 24.79
N SER A 238 -23.44 -10.59 25.79
CA SER A 238 -24.17 -9.33 26.00
C SER A 238 -23.25 -8.13 26.28
N LYS A 239 -21.97 -8.38 26.55
CA LYS A 239 -20.93 -7.38 26.78
C LYS A 239 -20.02 -7.31 25.54
N ARG A 240 -20.42 -6.55 24.54
CA ARG A 240 -19.60 -6.33 23.37
C ARG A 240 -18.55 -5.25 23.67
N PHE A 241 -17.33 -5.67 23.94
CA PHE A 241 -16.18 -4.75 23.94
C PHE A 241 -15.80 -4.34 22.54
N VAL A 242 -15.88 -5.27 21.60
CA VAL A 242 -15.57 -5.04 20.19
C VAL A 242 -16.81 -4.57 19.46
N GLU A 243 -16.77 -3.32 19.03
CA GLU A 243 -17.84 -2.72 18.24
C GLU A 243 -17.69 -3.03 16.75
N ASP A 244 -16.46 -3.13 16.27
CA ASP A 244 -16.15 -3.53 14.89
C ASP A 244 -14.74 -4.11 14.78
N PHE A 245 -14.54 -4.96 13.77
CA PHE A 245 -13.27 -5.58 13.45
C PHE A 245 -13.13 -5.65 11.92
N ILE A 246 -12.08 -5.00 11.42
CA ILE A 246 -11.77 -4.99 9.99
C ILE A 246 -10.39 -5.57 9.81
N VAL A 247 -10.29 -6.57 8.96
CA VAL A 247 -9.06 -7.32 8.74
C VAL A 247 -8.70 -7.38 7.26
N LEU A 248 -7.40 -7.34 6.99
CA LEU A 248 -6.79 -7.60 5.70
C LEU A 248 -5.77 -8.70 5.86
N VAL A 249 -5.82 -9.70 4.99
CA VAL A 249 -4.85 -10.79 4.94
C VAL A 249 -4.32 -10.90 3.51
N ARG A 250 -2.99 -10.94 3.37
CA ARG A 250 -2.29 -11.21 2.11
C ARG A 250 -1.31 -12.35 2.29
N GLY A 251 -1.19 -13.19 1.27
CA GLY A 251 -0.34 -14.37 1.34
C GLY A 251 -0.91 -15.49 2.20
N GLY A 252 -0.39 -16.68 2.01
CA GLY A 252 -0.86 -17.90 2.64
C GLY A 252 -1.89 -18.68 1.81
N ALA A 253 -2.34 -19.79 2.34
CA ALA A 253 -3.37 -20.60 1.68
C ALA A 253 -4.76 -20.01 1.87
N SER A 254 -5.67 -20.25 0.92
CA SER A 254 -7.03 -19.66 0.92
C SER A 254 -7.84 -20.00 2.16
N GLU A 255 -7.67 -21.18 2.73
CA GLU A 255 -8.31 -21.59 3.97
C GLU A 255 -7.89 -20.74 5.18
N HIS A 256 -6.60 -20.43 5.30
CA HIS A 256 -6.07 -19.60 6.38
C HIS A 256 -6.49 -18.14 6.20
N ILE A 257 -6.48 -17.63 4.95
CA ILE A 257 -6.96 -16.28 4.63
C ILE A 257 -8.43 -16.13 5.02
N THR A 258 -9.26 -17.13 4.68
CA THR A 258 -10.69 -17.13 5.01
C THR A 258 -10.90 -17.20 6.52
N ALA A 259 -10.17 -18.05 7.23
CA ALA A 259 -10.27 -18.18 8.68
C ALA A 259 -9.84 -16.90 9.41
N LEU A 260 -8.74 -16.26 8.97
CA LEU A 260 -8.25 -15.00 9.54
C LEU A 260 -9.13 -13.79 9.19
N ALA A 261 -9.82 -13.83 8.05
CA ALA A 261 -10.76 -12.77 7.65
C ALA A 261 -12.10 -12.83 8.42
N TYR A 262 -12.32 -13.88 9.20
CA TYR A 262 -13.49 -13.98 10.07
C TYR A 262 -13.39 -12.97 11.24
N ARG A 263 -14.54 -12.61 11.80
CA ARG A 263 -14.72 -11.46 12.71
C ARG A 263 -14.07 -11.58 14.10
N ASP A 264 -13.32 -12.63 14.36
CA ASP A 264 -12.74 -12.91 15.66
C ASP A 264 -11.22 -12.66 15.65
N LEU A 265 -10.67 -12.25 16.79
CA LEU A 265 -9.21 -12.17 16.93
C LEU A 265 -8.61 -13.58 16.76
N PRO A 266 -7.56 -13.70 15.94
CA PRO A 266 -7.01 -15.00 15.61
C PRO A 266 -6.31 -15.63 16.82
N THR A 267 -6.36 -16.95 16.91
CA THR A 267 -5.55 -17.71 17.85
C THR A 267 -4.08 -17.71 17.42
N ALA A 268 -3.17 -17.88 18.36
CA ALA A 268 -1.74 -18.03 18.06
C ALA A 268 -1.47 -19.20 17.11
N ALA A 269 -2.20 -20.32 17.28
CA ALA A 269 -2.10 -21.48 16.39
C ALA A 269 -2.48 -21.14 14.95
N LEU A 270 -3.59 -20.43 14.73
CA LEU A 270 -4.04 -20.03 13.40
C LEU A 270 -3.06 -19.10 12.71
N LEU A 271 -2.46 -18.15 13.46
CA LEU A 271 -1.43 -17.25 12.92
C LEU A 271 -0.15 -18.00 12.57
N GLN A 272 0.22 -19.02 13.35
CA GLN A 272 1.37 -19.87 13.04
C GLN A 272 1.13 -20.69 11.77
N GLU A 273 -0.04 -21.34 11.66
CA GLU A 273 -0.42 -22.10 10.45
C GLU A 273 -0.42 -21.19 9.21
N TRP A 274 -0.94 -19.98 9.34
CA TRP A 274 -0.87 -18.98 8.27
C TRP A 274 0.57 -18.62 7.91
N GLY A 275 1.42 -18.34 8.90
CA GLY A 275 2.83 -18.02 8.70
C GLY A 275 3.59 -19.15 7.98
N ASP A 276 3.33 -20.39 8.34
CA ASP A 276 3.90 -21.56 7.67
C ASP A 276 3.41 -21.66 6.20
N ALA A 277 2.13 -21.39 5.95
CA ALA A 277 1.57 -21.39 4.61
C ALA A 277 2.09 -20.24 3.72
N VAL A 278 2.44 -19.09 4.30
CA VAL A 278 3.02 -17.94 3.59
C VAL A 278 4.34 -18.30 2.91
N GLN A 279 5.14 -19.21 3.48
CA GLN A 279 6.40 -19.65 2.88
C GLN A 279 6.20 -20.32 1.51
N TYR A 280 5.06 -20.96 1.30
CA TYR A 280 4.73 -21.67 0.06
C TYR A 280 3.83 -20.86 -0.87
N ASN A 281 3.09 -19.91 -0.34
CA ASN A 281 2.16 -19.05 -1.07
C ASN A 281 2.38 -17.58 -0.69
N PRO A 282 3.57 -17.02 -0.94
CA PRO A 282 3.83 -15.62 -0.64
C PRO A 282 3.19 -14.69 -1.67
N GLU A 283 2.85 -13.49 -1.23
CA GLU A 283 2.48 -12.37 -2.08
C GLU A 283 3.50 -11.24 -2.00
N ILE A 284 3.45 -10.32 -2.93
CA ILE A 284 4.31 -9.12 -2.89
C ILE A 284 3.82 -8.21 -1.77
N ILE A 285 4.71 -7.93 -0.80
CA ILE A 285 4.43 -7.06 0.35
C ILE A 285 5.17 -5.73 0.31
N LYS A 286 6.33 -5.67 -0.38
CA LYS A 286 7.08 -4.45 -0.68
C LYS A 286 7.64 -4.56 -2.07
N LEU A 287 7.78 -3.45 -2.78
CA LEU A 287 8.35 -3.47 -4.13
C LEU A 287 9.10 -2.18 -4.45
N LYS A 288 10.00 -2.29 -5.44
CA LYS A 288 10.55 -1.17 -6.21
C LYS A 288 10.14 -1.36 -7.66
N ALA A 289 9.87 -0.28 -8.34
CA ALA A 289 9.43 -0.31 -9.73
C ALA A 289 10.12 0.79 -10.54
N GLU A 290 10.27 0.51 -11.83
CA GLU A 290 10.81 1.44 -12.81
C GLU A 290 9.77 1.68 -13.93
N PRO A 291 9.77 2.84 -14.58
CA PRO A 291 8.85 3.12 -15.68
C PRO A 291 9.04 2.16 -16.86
N LEU A 292 7.94 1.79 -17.52
CA LEU A 292 7.97 0.87 -18.67
C LEU A 292 8.88 1.35 -19.80
N PHE A 293 9.06 2.66 -19.99
CA PHE A 293 9.93 3.18 -21.06
C PHE A 293 11.40 2.78 -20.87
N GLN A 294 11.84 2.42 -19.65
CA GLN A 294 13.18 1.90 -19.41
C GLN A 294 13.42 0.51 -20.03
N LEU A 295 12.36 -0.23 -20.33
CA LEU A 295 12.44 -1.54 -21.01
C LEU A 295 12.71 -1.41 -22.50
N VAL A 296 12.51 -0.23 -23.10
CA VAL A 296 12.70 -0.01 -24.53
C VAL A 296 14.18 0.13 -24.84
N THR A 297 14.71 -0.85 -25.58
CA THR A 297 16.12 -0.89 -25.96
C THR A 297 16.30 -1.02 -27.47
N PRO A 298 17.43 -0.56 -28.05
CA PRO A 298 17.73 -0.73 -29.48
C PRO A 298 17.77 -2.19 -29.93
N ARG A 299 17.97 -3.13 -29.01
CA ARG A 299 17.94 -4.56 -29.31
C ARG A 299 16.54 -5.03 -29.71
N ASP A 300 15.51 -4.46 -29.10
CA ASP A 300 14.13 -4.92 -29.25
C ASP A 300 13.35 -4.14 -30.31
N LEU A 301 13.79 -2.91 -30.62
CA LEU A 301 13.12 -1.99 -31.53
C LEU A 301 14.10 -1.17 -32.36
N ALA A 302 13.87 -1.09 -33.68
CA ALA A 302 14.70 -0.30 -34.57
C ALA A 302 14.69 1.21 -34.27
N GLN A 303 13.56 1.72 -33.77
CA GLN A 303 13.35 3.14 -33.44
C GLN A 303 13.17 3.36 -31.92
N ALA A 304 13.96 2.64 -31.14
CA ALA A 304 13.84 2.61 -29.69
C ALA A 304 13.90 4.00 -29.04
N ALA A 305 14.77 4.87 -29.52
CA ALA A 305 14.93 6.22 -28.93
C ALA A 305 13.62 7.05 -29.05
N ALA A 306 13.01 7.07 -30.26
CA ALA A 306 11.77 7.80 -30.47
C ALA A 306 10.58 7.20 -29.68
N ILE A 307 10.47 5.88 -29.66
CA ILE A 307 9.42 5.19 -28.89
C ILE A 307 9.61 5.42 -27.39
N LYS A 308 10.83 5.37 -26.88
CA LYS A 308 11.14 5.65 -25.47
C LYS A 308 10.76 7.07 -25.08
N GLU A 309 11.10 8.06 -25.90
CA GLU A 309 10.74 9.46 -25.66
C GLU A 309 9.22 9.67 -25.68
N ASN A 310 8.52 9.06 -26.66
CA ASN A 310 7.08 9.10 -26.75
C ASN A 310 6.39 8.44 -25.55
N LEU A 311 6.90 7.30 -25.07
CA LEU A 311 6.41 6.65 -23.85
C LEU A 311 6.61 7.54 -22.63
N GLN A 312 7.75 8.19 -22.50
CA GLN A 312 8.01 9.11 -21.40
C GLN A 312 7.03 10.29 -21.40
N ARG A 313 6.82 10.91 -22.56
CA ARG A 313 5.83 11.97 -22.72
C ARG A 313 4.41 11.49 -22.40
N ALA A 314 4.04 10.31 -22.91
CA ALA A 314 2.72 9.75 -22.67
C ALA A 314 2.50 9.39 -21.18
N LEU A 315 3.54 9.00 -20.46
CA LEU A 315 3.44 8.75 -19.02
C LEU A 315 3.09 10.04 -18.25
N GLU A 316 3.67 11.16 -18.63
CA GLU A 316 3.34 12.46 -18.03
C GLU A 316 1.87 12.83 -18.29
N GLU A 317 1.39 12.67 -19.53
CA GLU A 317 -0.01 12.91 -19.88
C GLU A 317 -0.97 11.92 -19.18
N PHE A 318 -0.59 10.65 -19.08
CA PHE A 318 -1.35 9.64 -18.36
C PHE A 318 -1.43 9.93 -16.85
N GLN A 319 -0.37 10.46 -16.27
CA GLN A 319 -0.36 10.92 -14.88
C GLN A 319 -1.36 12.06 -14.67
N LEU A 320 -1.39 13.04 -15.56
CA LEU A 320 -2.33 14.16 -15.48
C LEU A 320 -3.80 13.68 -15.63
N GLU A 321 -4.04 12.70 -16.48
CA GLU A 321 -5.37 12.10 -16.66
C GLU A 321 -5.80 11.25 -15.45
N SER A 322 -4.88 10.50 -14.87
CA SER A 322 -5.18 9.47 -13.85
C SER A 322 -5.06 9.96 -12.41
N SER A 323 -4.47 11.13 -12.20
CA SER A 323 -4.18 11.67 -10.86
C SER A 323 -5.11 12.82 -10.50
N SER A 324 -5.53 12.87 -9.25
CA SER A 324 -6.25 14.00 -8.68
C SER A 324 -5.37 15.21 -8.36
N CYS A 325 -4.08 15.18 -8.69
CA CYS A 325 -3.14 16.26 -8.38
C CYS A 325 -3.49 17.61 -9.04
N HIS A 326 -4.19 17.58 -10.18
CA HIS A 326 -4.67 18.78 -10.88
C HIS A 326 -5.98 19.34 -10.31
N CYS A 327 -6.66 18.56 -9.48
CA CYS A 327 -7.88 19.02 -8.80
C CYS A 327 -7.56 20.17 -7.86
N ALA A 328 -8.54 21.06 -7.67
CA ALA A 328 -8.44 22.06 -6.61
C ALA A 328 -8.32 21.36 -5.25
N PRO A 329 -7.51 21.88 -4.32
CA PRO A 329 -7.39 21.30 -3.00
C PRO A 329 -8.75 21.39 -2.27
N CYS A 330 -9.08 20.29 -1.57
CA CYS A 330 -10.22 20.29 -0.67
C CYS A 330 -9.89 21.05 0.62
N GLN A 331 -10.88 21.72 1.20
CA GLN A 331 -10.73 22.36 2.51
C GLN A 331 -10.80 21.34 3.65
N GLY A 332 -10.40 21.73 4.84
CA GLY A 332 -10.58 20.96 6.05
C GLY A 332 -9.95 19.57 6.04
N ASN A 333 -8.78 19.40 5.42
CA ASN A 333 -8.10 18.11 5.24
C ASN A 333 -8.89 17.10 4.40
N GLY A 334 -9.84 17.55 3.59
CA GLY A 334 -10.50 16.72 2.60
C GLY A 334 -9.50 16.16 1.57
N ILE A 335 -9.82 14.99 1.03
CA ILE A 335 -8.99 14.35 0.00
C ILE A 335 -9.62 14.56 -1.36
N PRO A 336 -8.90 15.18 -2.33
CA PRO A 336 -9.37 15.23 -3.70
C PRO A 336 -9.26 13.84 -4.35
N PHE A 337 -10.28 13.44 -5.08
CA PHE A 337 -10.27 12.21 -5.87
C PHE A 337 -11.01 12.42 -7.19
N LEU A 338 -10.72 11.54 -8.16
CA LEU A 338 -11.40 11.55 -9.45
C LEU A 338 -12.54 10.52 -9.46
N ARG A 339 -13.71 10.97 -9.89
CA ARG A 339 -14.81 10.09 -10.28
C ARG A 339 -15.03 10.23 -11.80
N GLY A 340 -14.47 9.28 -12.56
CA GLY A 340 -14.30 9.49 -14.00
C GLY A 340 -13.34 10.68 -14.23
N ASN A 341 -13.80 11.69 -14.96
CA ASN A 341 -13.02 12.91 -15.24
C ASN A 341 -13.39 14.09 -14.32
N LYS A 342 -14.22 13.87 -13.29
CA LYS A 342 -14.67 14.91 -12.37
C LYS A 342 -13.91 14.86 -11.06
N CYS A 343 -13.38 16.01 -10.63
CA CYS A 343 -12.81 16.17 -9.30
C CYS A 343 -13.91 16.24 -8.24
N GLU A 344 -13.77 15.44 -7.20
CA GLU A 344 -14.63 15.45 -6.02
C GLU A 344 -13.78 15.47 -4.74
N CYS A 345 -14.36 15.90 -3.63
CA CYS A 345 -13.72 15.91 -2.33
C CYS A 345 -14.36 14.89 -1.38
N LEU A 346 -13.52 14.09 -0.74
CA LEU A 346 -13.92 13.28 0.41
C LEU A 346 -13.72 14.10 1.67
N CYS A 347 -14.79 14.53 2.30
CA CYS A 347 -14.73 15.39 3.47
C CYS A 347 -14.55 14.59 4.77
N PRO A 348 -13.66 15.02 5.69
CA PRO A 348 -13.60 14.51 7.04
C PRO A 348 -14.87 14.80 7.84
N LEU A 349 -14.99 14.16 8.99
CA LEU A 349 -16.10 14.40 9.90
C LEU A 349 -16.16 15.88 10.32
N GLY A 350 -17.34 16.47 10.27
CA GLY A 350 -17.56 17.87 10.64
C GLY A 350 -17.34 18.86 9.52
N TYR A 351 -16.95 18.36 8.33
CA TYR A 351 -16.85 19.16 7.12
C TYR A 351 -17.87 18.70 6.07
N SER A 352 -18.41 19.63 5.32
CA SER A 352 -19.39 19.37 4.27
C SER A 352 -19.25 20.38 3.13
N GLY A 353 -19.98 20.13 2.03
CA GLY A 353 -19.91 20.91 0.80
C GLY A 353 -19.03 20.24 -0.26
N PRO A 354 -19.14 20.68 -1.53
CA PRO A 354 -18.39 20.10 -2.66
C PRO A 354 -16.86 20.15 -2.49
N ALA A 355 -16.36 21.18 -1.78
CA ALA A 355 -14.93 21.36 -1.49
C ALA A 355 -14.62 21.24 0.01
N CYS A 356 -15.53 20.68 0.81
CA CYS A 356 -15.41 20.60 2.28
C CYS A 356 -15.33 21.98 2.96
N GLU A 357 -15.90 23.00 2.34
CA GLU A 357 -15.80 24.39 2.74
C GLU A 357 -16.67 24.76 3.96
N THR A 358 -17.68 23.96 4.26
CA THR A 358 -18.55 24.19 5.41
C THR A 358 -18.03 23.38 6.60
N SER A 359 -17.53 24.08 7.63
CA SER A 359 -17.01 23.43 8.83
C SER A 359 -17.92 23.69 10.04
N LYS A 360 -18.16 22.64 10.81
CA LYS A 360 -18.69 22.70 12.19
C LYS A 360 -17.58 22.65 13.24
N ARG A 361 -16.33 22.61 12.82
CA ARG A 361 -15.12 22.50 13.67
C ARG A 361 -14.26 23.74 13.47
N THR A 362 -13.75 24.27 14.56
CA THR A 362 -12.89 25.46 14.58
C THR A 362 -11.42 25.15 14.89
N ASP A 363 -11.12 23.89 15.19
CA ASP A 363 -9.88 23.47 15.84
C ASP A 363 -9.00 22.53 14.98
N ALA A 364 -9.37 22.28 13.73
CA ALA A 364 -8.61 21.36 12.90
C ALA A 364 -7.45 22.08 12.19
N ALA A 365 -6.22 21.63 12.46
CA ALA A 365 -5.05 21.98 11.67
C ALA A 365 -5.24 21.56 10.21
N VAL A 366 -4.86 22.41 9.28
CA VAL A 366 -4.99 22.16 7.84
C VAL A 366 -3.68 21.59 7.32
N ASN A 367 -3.74 20.41 6.68
CA ASN A 367 -2.59 19.76 6.08
C ASN A 367 -2.41 20.18 4.63
N GLY A 368 -1.15 20.27 4.19
CA GLY A 368 -0.82 20.55 2.81
C GLY A 368 -1.16 19.36 1.88
N ASN A 369 -1.53 19.69 0.64
CA ASN A 369 -1.75 18.75 -0.45
C ASN A 369 -0.78 19.02 -1.60
N TRP A 370 -0.17 17.97 -2.15
CA TRP A 370 0.71 18.12 -3.28
C TRP A 370 -0.04 18.48 -4.57
N GLY A 371 0.47 19.47 -5.29
CA GLY A 371 0.13 19.69 -6.68
C GLY A 371 0.80 18.69 -7.62
N CYS A 372 0.53 18.81 -8.91
CA CYS A 372 1.17 17.97 -9.92
C CYS A 372 2.67 18.26 -10.02
N TRP A 373 3.44 17.24 -10.35
CA TRP A 373 4.83 17.42 -10.76
C TRP A 373 4.91 18.29 -12.03
N SER A 374 5.88 19.16 -12.09
CA SER A 374 6.24 19.83 -13.33
C SER A 374 6.79 18.82 -14.34
N SER A 375 6.80 19.19 -15.62
CA SER A 375 7.58 18.45 -16.62
C SER A 375 9.05 18.40 -16.24
N TRP A 376 9.74 17.34 -16.70
CA TRP A 376 11.17 17.22 -16.51
C TRP A 376 11.91 18.34 -17.25
N SER A 377 12.94 18.89 -16.63
CA SER A 377 13.86 19.82 -17.31
C SER A 377 14.61 19.11 -18.45
N SER A 378 15.23 19.89 -19.33
CA SER A 378 16.25 19.37 -20.26
C SER A 378 17.40 18.73 -19.48
N CYS A 379 18.08 17.77 -20.12
CA CYS A 379 19.26 17.14 -19.53
C CYS A 379 20.41 18.17 -19.41
N ALA A 380 20.86 18.42 -18.19
CA ALA A 380 21.97 19.32 -17.90
C ALA A 380 22.90 18.66 -16.88
N GLY A 381 24.16 18.50 -17.26
CA GLY A 381 25.15 17.83 -16.40
C GLY A 381 24.86 16.34 -16.14
N GLY A 382 24.13 15.66 -17.03
CA GLY A 382 23.73 14.27 -16.88
C GLY A 382 22.49 14.05 -16.01
N GLU A 383 21.81 15.12 -15.63
CA GLU A 383 20.62 15.07 -14.79
C GLU A 383 19.45 15.86 -15.35
N ARG A 384 18.24 15.36 -15.15
CA ARG A 384 16.97 16.09 -15.30
C ARG A 384 16.35 16.32 -13.93
N ARG A 385 15.63 17.42 -13.79
CA ARG A 385 14.96 17.77 -12.53
C ARG A 385 13.50 18.13 -12.76
N ARG A 386 12.66 17.82 -11.78
CA ARG A 386 11.28 18.30 -11.72
C ARG A 386 10.91 18.70 -10.31
N ARG A 387 9.89 19.53 -10.19
CA ARG A 387 9.40 20.03 -8.89
C ARG A 387 7.88 19.97 -8.83
N ARG A 388 7.36 19.96 -7.62
CA ARG A 388 5.94 20.13 -7.33
C ARG A 388 5.76 21.13 -6.19
N LEU A 389 4.57 21.70 -6.11
CA LEU A 389 4.23 22.69 -5.08
C LEU A 389 3.31 22.07 -4.06
N CYS A 390 3.57 22.33 -2.78
CA CYS A 390 2.64 22.05 -1.72
C CYS A 390 1.52 23.11 -1.71
N LYS A 391 0.28 22.67 -1.86
CA LYS A 391 -0.91 23.50 -1.79
C LYS A 391 -1.53 23.37 -0.41
N ASN A 392 -1.63 24.46 0.33
CA ASN A 392 -2.35 24.48 1.61
C ASN A 392 -3.79 24.92 1.38
N PRO A 393 -4.77 24.08 1.68
CA PRO A 393 -6.18 24.39 1.41
C PRO A 393 -6.82 25.40 2.39
N GLY A 394 -6.09 26.01 3.29
CA GLY A 394 -6.60 26.96 4.28
C GLY A 394 -5.71 28.16 4.53
N PRO A 395 -6.14 29.16 5.33
CA PRO A 395 -5.29 30.26 5.72
C PRO A 395 -4.06 29.73 6.44
N GLU A 396 -2.92 30.37 6.20
CA GLU A 396 -1.66 30.09 6.89
C GLU A 396 -1.85 30.24 8.41
N THR A 397 -2.19 29.15 9.05
CA THR A 397 -2.11 29.05 10.51
C THR A 397 -0.89 28.22 10.83
N ASP A 398 -0.06 28.68 11.73
CA ASP A 398 1.23 28.10 12.17
C ASP A 398 1.15 26.64 12.67
N ALA A 399 -0.01 26.00 12.59
CA ALA A 399 -0.26 24.65 13.06
C ALA A 399 -0.53 23.61 11.95
N GLY A 400 -0.49 23.99 10.66
CA GLY A 400 -0.69 23.05 9.56
C GLY A 400 0.55 22.22 9.30
N SER A 401 0.43 20.92 9.12
CA SER A 401 1.56 20.10 8.66
C SER A 401 1.85 20.38 7.19
N ALA A 402 3.14 20.59 6.88
CA ALA A 402 3.61 20.66 5.51
C ALA A 402 3.28 19.35 4.75
N CYS A 403 3.29 19.41 3.42
CA CYS A 403 3.17 18.20 2.60
C CYS A 403 4.30 17.22 2.95
N SER A 404 3.98 15.94 3.07
CA SER A 404 4.95 14.89 3.35
C SER A 404 5.68 14.46 2.07
N GLY A 405 6.98 14.24 2.14
CA GLY A 405 7.82 13.78 1.04
C GLY A 405 8.50 14.91 0.25
N PRO A 406 9.34 14.59 -0.77
CA PRO A 406 10.14 15.54 -1.48
C PRO A 406 9.32 16.44 -2.41
N ASP A 407 9.73 17.69 -2.51
CA ASP A 407 9.19 18.69 -3.47
C ASP A 407 9.95 18.71 -4.81
N ALA A 408 11.09 18.03 -4.86
CA ALA A 408 11.95 17.95 -6.04
C ALA A 408 12.46 16.52 -6.25
N GLU A 409 12.66 16.18 -7.51
CA GLU A 409 13.25 14.91 -7.94
C GLU A 409 14.31 15.13 -9.00
N THR A 410 15.30 14.23 -9.01
CA THR A 410 16.38 14.22 -9.99
C THR A 410 16.46 12.84 -10.64
N LEU A 411 16.63 12.81 -11.95
CA LEU A 411 16.77 11.58 -12.74
C LEU A 411 18.00 11.73 -13.64
N ALA A 412 18.82 10.68 -13.67
CA ALA A 412 19.94 10.61 -14.60
C ALA A 412 19.46 10.56 -16.06
N CYS A 413 20.09 11.27 -16.94
CA CYS A 413 19.84 11.31 -18.37
C CYS A 413 21.15 11.20 -19.15
#